data_0a780bb78dd37a9d2b0be7ab5c4f95fd
#
_entry.id   0a780bb78dd37a9d2b0be7ab5c4f95fd
#
_cell.length_a   1.000
_cell.length_b   1.000
_cell.length_c   1.000
_cell.angle_alpha   90.00
_cell.angle_beta   90.00
_cell.angle_gamma   90.00
#
_symmetry.space_group_name_H-M   'P 1'
#
loop_
_entity.id
_entity.type
_entity.pdbx_description
1 polymer ?
#
loop_
_entity_poly.entity_id
_entity_poly.type
_entity_poly.pdbx_seq_one_letter_code
_entity_poly.pdbx_strand_id
1 'polypeptide(L)'
;MLPQVEREDLLIGVDGGAIALLEGGMIPHIAVGDFDTIQDEGLRLLQDAGIAIKKFSAMKNATDTEIAVEIAVEAAREHLRELGSALDNEDGVVHLYPDHRYKIVMYGAVGSRLDHSLANLSLLKKAHLVGVWMEIVNRQNRVMLLSDHFPSLDLRGHSGEFLSLVPASLEVTGINLTGFAYPLTDATIPFGSSIGVSNEWVDEYGKIERASGDLFVIAARDH
;
A
#
# COMPACT_ATOMS: atom_id res chain seq x y z
N MET A 1 8.89 -2.20 -13.02
CA MET A 1 8.53 -3.50 -12.42
C MET A 1 7.05 -3.70 -12.64
N LEU A 2 6.65 -4.79 -13.26
CA LEU A 2 5.25 -5.14 -13.41
C LEU A 2 4.75 -5.84 -12.12
N PRO A 3 3.48 -5.66 -11.72
CA PRO A 3 2.92 -6.36 -10.57
C PRO A 3 2.93 -7.89 -10.78
N GLN A 4 3.03 -8.62 -9.67
CA GLN A 4 2.66 -10.03 -9.66
C GLN A 4 1.15 -10.09 -9.46
N VAL A 5 0.44 -10.63 -10.44
CA VAL A 5 -1.03 -10.64 -10.48
C VAL A 5 -1.51 -12.09 -10.57
N GLU A 6 -2.42 -12.47 -9.70
CA GLU A 6 -3.13 -13.73 -9.76
C GLU A 6 -4.46 -13.56 -10.50
N ARG A 7 -5.06 -14.67 -10.95
CA ARG A 7 -6.27 -14.63 -11.78
C ARG A 7 -7.48 -13.98 -11.08
N GLU A 8 -7.47 -13.99 -9.76
CA GLU A 8 -8.57 -13.49 -8.93
C GLU A 8 -8.39 -12.02 -8.51
N ASP A 9 -7.24 -11.41 -8.83
CA ASP A 9 -6.94 -10.04 -8.42
C ASP A 9 -7.75 -9.03 -9.24
N LEU A 10 -8.24 -7.99 -8.56
CA LEU A 10 -8.77 -6.80 -9.21
C LEU A 10 -7.60 -5.88 -9.62
N LEU A 11 -7.35 -5.78 -10.92
CA LEU A 11 -6.30 -4.94 -11.48
C LEU A 11 -6.86 -3.60 -11.92
N ILE A 12 -6.39 -2.50 -11.31
CA ILE A 12 -6.81 -1.13 -11.62
C ILE A 12 -5.61 -0.38 -12.22
N GLY A 13 -5.76 0.13 -13.42
CA GLY A 13 -4.78 1.00 -14.06
C GLY A 13 -5.13 2.47 -13.85
N VAL A 14 -4.15 3.29 -13.45
CA VAL A 14 -4.36 4.74 -13.21
C VAL A 14 -3.63 5.52 -14.30
N ASP A 15 -4.35 6.32 -15.08
CA ASP A 15 -3.83 7.14 -16.20
C ASP A 15 -2.89 6.33 -17.10
N GLY A 16 -1.66 6.84 -17.32
CA GLY A 16 -0.63 6.14 -18.08
C GLY A 16 -0.26 4.76 -17.54
N GLY A 17 -0.56 4.47 -16.26
CA GLY A 17 -0.38 3.15 -15.67
C GLY A 17 -1.25 2.07 -16.33
N ALA A 18 -2.43 2.43 -16.83
CA ALA A 18 -3.30 1.50 -17.57
C ALA A 18 -2.65 1.06 -18.90
N ILE A 19 -1.99 1.99 -19.61
CA ILE A 19 -1.24 1.67 -20.84
C ILE A 19 -0.01 0.84 -20.52
N ALA A 20 0.75 1.19 -19.47
CA ALA A 20 1.92 0.43 -19.07
C ALA A 20 1.60 -1.03 -18.71
N LEU A 21 0.41 -1.29 -18.12
CA LEU A 21 -0.08 -2.65 -17.87
C LEU A 21 -0.33 -3.39 -19.20
N LEU A 22 -1.03 -2.77 -20.17
CA LEU A 22 -1.27 -3.38 -21.48
C LEU A 22 0.03 -3.70 -22.22
N GLU A 23 0.97 -2.77 -22.27
CA GLU A 23 2.30 -2.97 -22.86
C GLU A 23 3.07 -4.11 -22.18
N GLY A 24 2.83 -4.30 -20.88
CA GLY A 24 3.35 -5.43 -20.10
C GLY A 24 2.59 -6.75 -20.28
N GLY A 25 1.57 -6.80 -21.14
CA GLY A 25 0.75 -7.98 -21.38
C GLY A 25 -0.29 -8.27 -20.31
N MET A 26 -0.60 -7.28 -19.45
CA MET A 26 -1.62 -7.38 -18.42
C MET A 26 -2.82 -6.49 -18.76
N ILE A 27 -4.01 -7.07 -18.72
CA ILE A 27 -5.26 -6.36 -19.03
C ILE A 27 -5.89 -5.89 -17.70
N PRO A 28 -5.92 -4.58 -17.41
CA PRO A 28 -6.61 -4.09 -16.22
C PRO A 28 -8.13 -4.28 -16.37
N HIS A 29 -8.80 -4.55 -15.25
CA HIS A 29 -10.25 -4.64 -15.20
C HIS A 29 -10.89 -3.26 -15.32
N ILE A 30 -10.23 -2.25 -14.74
CA ILE A 30 -10.69 -0.86 -14.68
C ILE A 30 -9.52 0.06 -15.00
N ALA A 31 -9.73 1.06 -15.83
CA ALA A 31 -8.86 2.20 -16.03
C ALA A 31 -9.49 3.47 -15.43
N VAL A 32 -8.75 4.18 -14.58
CA VAL A 32 -9.19 5.36 -13.83
C VAL A 32 -8.32 6.54 -14.17
N GLY A 33 -8.90 7.70 -14.46
CA GLY A 33 -8.14 8.91 -14.72
C GLY A 33 -8.93 9.97 -15.45
N ASP A 34 -8.29 11.13 -15.71
CA ASP A 34 -8.77 12.11 -16.68
C ASP A 34 -8.19 11.86 -18.08
N PHE A 35 -7.14 11.00 -18.12
CA PHE A 35 -6.47 10.54 -19.34
C PHE A 35 -5.88 11.67 -20.20
N ASP A 36 -5.52 12.79 -19.58
CA ASP A 36 -4.89 13.92 -20.26
C ASP A 36 -3.45 13.61 -20.72
N THR A 37 -2.80 12.67 -20.05
CA THR A 37 -1.43 12.23 -20.37
C THR A 37 -1.37 11.15 -21.45
N ILE A 38 -2.49 10.47 -21.73
CA ILE A 38 -2.58 9.51 -22.82
C ILE A 38 -3.33 10.13 -23.99
N GLN A 39 -2.72 10.10 -25.19
CA GLN A 39 -3.35 10.59 -26.42
C GLN A 39 -4.60 9.75 -26.74
N ASP A 40 -5.43 10.26 -27.68
CA ASP A 40 -6.64 9.55 -28.15
C ASP A 40 -6.37 8.10 -28.55
N GLU A 41 -5.16 7.80 -29.01
CA GLU A 41 -4.72 6.43 -29.38
C GLU A 41 -4.68 5.51 -28.14
N GLY A 42 -4.13 5.98 -27.02
CA GLY A 42 -4.10 5.21 -25.76
C GLY A 42 -5.51 4.93 -25.25
N LEU A 43 -6.40 5.90 -25.33
CA LEU A 43 -7.79 5.71 -24.90
C LEU A 43 -8.51 4.68 -25.79
N ARG A 44 -8.26 4.68 -27.12
CA ARG A 44 -8.79 3.66 -28.03
C ARG A 44 -8.25 2.28 -27.70
N LEU A 45 -6.95 2.13 -27.41
CA LEU A 45 -6.37 0.86 -27.01
C LEU A 45 -7.06 0.26 -25.77
N LEU A 46 -7.36 1.11 -24.77
CA LEU A 46 -8.10 0.67 -23.58
C LEU A 46 -9.53 0.22 -23.92
N GLN A 47 -10.22 0.94 -24.82
CA GLN A 47 -11.57 0.59 -25.27
C GLN A 47 -11.60 -0.71 -26.09
N ASP A 48 -10.67 -0.87 -27.02
CA ASP A 48 -10.55 -2.05 -27.88
C ASP A 48 -10.21 -3.31 -27.07
N ALA A 49 -9.47 -3.14 -25.96
CA ALA A 49 -9.18 -4.20 -24.99
C ALA A 49 -10.37 -4.54 -24.08
N GLY A 50 -11.51 -3.84 -24.20
CA GLY A 50 -12.72 -4.09 -23.41
C GLY A 50 -12.63 -3.66 -21.95
N ILE A 51 -11.71 -2.74 -21.62
CA ILE A 51 -11.45 -2.28 -20.25
C ILE A 51 -12.53 -1.30 -19.81
N ALA A 52 -13.05 -1.46 -18.59
CA ALA A 52 -13.99 -0.52 -18.00
C ALA A 52 -13.29 0.82 -17.70
N ILE A 53 -13.69 1.89 -18.39
CA ILE A 53 -13.07 3.20 -18.24
C ILE A 53 -13.92 4.06 -17.30
N LYS A 54 -13.30 4.51 -16.19
CA LYS A 54 -13.87 5.50 -15.28
C LYS A 54 -13.15 6.83 -15.46
N LYS A 55 -13.71 7.67 -16.32
CA LYS A 55 -13.18 9.02 -16.61
C LYS A 55 -13.73 10.02 -15.60
N PHE A 56 -12.85 10.81 -15.02
CA PHE A 56 -13.18 11.90 -14.11
C PHE A 56 -12.71 13.25 -14.67
N SER A 57 -13.34 14.34 -14.25
CA SER A 57 -12.91 15.69 -14.63
C SER A 57 -11.63 16.08 -13.89
N ALA A 58 -10.72 16.79 -14.57
CA ALA A 58 -9.54 17.37 -13.95
C ALA A 58 -9.86 18.40 -12.84
N MET A 59 -11.11 18.93 -12.78
CA MET A 59 -11.58 19.87 -11.75
C MET A 59 -12.08 19.21 -10.45
N LYS A 60 -11.64 18.01 -10.14
CA LYS A 60 -11.99 17.30 -8.91
C LYS A 60 -11.03 17.63 -7.76
N ASN A 61 -11.50 17.44 -6.51
CA ASN A 61 -10.70 17.69 -5.30
C ASN A 61 -9.81 16.49 -4.89
N ALA A 62 -9.68 15.47 -5.74
CA ALA A 62 -8.91 14.26 -5.47
C ALA A 62 -8.04 13.87 -6.68
N THR A 63 -6.88 13.28 -6.44
CA THR A 63 -6.02 12.74 -7.51
C THR A 63 -6.63 11.45 -8.09
N ASP A 64 -6.26 11.07 -9.31
CA ASP A 64 -6.72 9.83 -9.94
C ASP A 64 -6.29 8.61 -9.13
N THR A 65 -5.10 8.65 -8.54
CA THR A 65 -4.61 7.62 -7.62
C THR A 65 -5.51 7.50 -6.38
N GLU A 66 -5.93 8.61 -5.79
CA GLU A 66 -6.83 8.59 -4.63
C GLU A 66 -8.17 7.96 -4.97
N ILE A 67 -8.76 8.30 -6.11
CA ILE A 67 -10.02 7.71 -6.58
C ILE A 67 -9.86 6.21 -6.86
N ALA A 68 -8.74 5.81 -7.46
CA ALA A 68 -8.45 4.39 -7.69
C ALA A 68 -8.35 3.61 -6.37
N VAL A 69 -7.73 4.20 -5.35
CA VAL A 69 -7.68 3.62 -3.99
C VAL A 69 -9.07 3.52 -3.38
N GLU A 70 -9.94 4.52 -3.54
CA GLU A 70 -11.34 4.45 -3.07
C GLU A 70 -12.10 3.29 -3.72
N ILE A 71 -11.93 3.10 -5.03
CA ILE A 71 -12.54 1.98 -5.76
C ILE A 71 -12.00 0.64 -5.24
N ALA A 72 -10.68 0.53 -5.04
CA ALA A 72 -10.05 -0.67 -4.52
C ALA A 72 -10.49 -0.99 -3.09
N VAL A 73 -10.58 0.02 -2.24
CA VAL A 73 -11.08 -0.10 -0.85
C VAL A 73 -12.53 -0.57 -0.82
N GLU A 74 -13.41 0.00 -1.65
CA GLU A 74 -14.81 -0.43 -1.67
C GLU A 74 -14.94 -1.87 -2.17
N ALA A 75 -14.21 -2.26 -3.22
CA ALA A 75 -14.18 -3.64 -3.70
C ALA A 75 -13.67 -4.61 -2.62
N ALA A 76 -12.59 -4.25 -1.91
CA ALA A 76 -12.06 -5.05 -0.81
C ALA A 76 -13.08 -5.19 0.33
N ARG A 77 -13.76 -4.11 0.71
CA ARG A 77 -14.79 -4.13 1.76
C ARG A 77 -16.01 -4.96 1.38
N GLU A 78 -16.48 -4.87 0.14
CA GLU A 78 -17.59 -5.68 -0.35
C GLU A 78 -17.26 -7.16 -0.27
N HIS A 79 -16.08 -7.53 -0.75
CA HIS A 79 -15.60 -8.91 -0.66
C HIS A 79 -15.45 -9.41 0.78
N LEU A 80 -14.96 -8.54 1.69
CA LEU A 80 -14.86 -8.85 3.11
C LEU A 80 -16.23 -9.03 3.79
N ARG A 81 -17.24 -8.26 3.39
CA ARG A 81 -18.63 -8.46 3.89
C ARG A 81 -19.18 -9.81 3.44
N GLU A 82 -18.90 -10.21 2.20
CA GLU A 82 -19.31 -11.52 1.69
C GLU A 82 -18.63 -12.66 2.47
N LEU A 83 -17.34 -12.51 2.80
CA LEU A 83 -16.61 -13.46 3.65
C LEU A 83 -17.04 -13.40 5.11
N GLY A 84 -17.29 -12.21 5.67
CA GLY A 84 -17.69 -12.00 7.06
C GLY A 84 -19.08 -12.60 7.34
N SER A 85 -19.96 -12.67 6.36
CA SER A 85 -21.21 -13.45 6.45
C SER A 85 -20.95 -14.97 6.55
N ALA A 86 -19.74 -15.42 6.23
CA ALA A 86 -19.29 -16.81 6.38
C ALA A 86 -18.41 -17.03 7.61
N LEU A 87 -17.95 -15.97 8.28
CA LEU A 87 -17.07 -15.99 9.46
C LEU A 87 -17.76 -15.20 10.58
N ASP A 88 -18.79 -15.78 11.19
CA ASP A 88 -19.44 -15.25 12.40
C ASP A 88 -18.43 -15.17 13.57
N ASN A 89 -17.77 -14.02 13.70
CA ASN A 89 -17.04 -13.65 14.91
C ASN A 89 -17.94 -12.72 15.74
N GLU A 90 -18.09 -13.05 17.02
CA GLU A 90 -19.00 -12.38 17.97
C GLU A 90 -18.77 -10.84 18.10
N ASP A 91 -17.66 -10.31 17.62
CA ASP A 91 -17.29 -8.89 17.74
C ASP A 91 -17.48 -8.06 16.45
N GLY A 92 -17.88 -8.65 15.34
CA GLY A 92 -18.17 -7.94 14.07
C GLY A 92 -16.99 -7.20 13.43
N VAL A 93 -15.77 -7.40 13.93
CA VAL A 93 -14.54 -6.80 13.41
C VAL A 93 -13.68 -7.88 12.76
N VAL A 94 -13.62 -7.87 11.44
CA VAL A 94 -12.70 -8.74 10.69
C VAL A 94 -11.31 -8.11 10.75
N HIS A 95 -10.44 -8.62 11.62
CA HIS A 95 -9.03 -8.24 11.65
C HIS A 95 -8.30 -8.91 10.50
N LEU A 96 -8.06 -8.15 9.44
CA LEU A 96 -7.26 -8.59 8.31
C LEU A 96 -5.78 -8.31 8.60
N TYR A 97 -5.07 -9.31 9.07
CA TYR A 97 -3.62 -9.26 9.21
C TYR A 97 -2.92 -9.29 7.83
N PRO A 98 -1.66 -8.81 7.74
CA PRO A 98 -0.89 -8.72 6.48
C PRO A 98 -0.72 -10.03 5.69
N ASP A 99 -0.97 -11.18 6.31
CA ASP A 99 -0.94 -12.50 5.66
C ASP A 99 -2.19 -12.80 4.82
N HIS A 100 -3.16 -11.90 4.83
CA HIS A 100 -4.43 -12.15 4.19
C HIS A 100 -4.40 -11.89 2.69
N ARG A 101 -5.11 -12.74 1.96
CA ARG A 101 -5.30 -12.72 0.52
C ARG A 101 -5.92 -11.42 0.00
N TYR A 102 -6.45 -10.59 0.88
CA TYR A 102 -7.19 -9.37 0.54
C TYR A 102 -6.46 -8.13 1.03
N LYS A 103 -5.57 -7.63 0.20
CA LYS A 103 -4.82 -6.40 0.43
C LYS A 103 -4.75 -5.57 -0.85
N ILE A 104 -4.58 -4.28 -0.69
CA ILE A 104 -4.29 -3.39 -1.80
C ILE A 104 -2.77 -3.28 -1.95
N VAL A 105 -2.25 -3.55 -3.14
CA VAL A 105 -0.83 -3.32 -3.48
C VAL A 105 -0.75 -2.26 -4.55
N MET A 106 -0.11 -1.14 -4.23
CA MET A 106 0.09 -0.04 -5.16
C MET A 106 1.49 -0.09 -5.76
N TYR A 107 1.56 -0.16 -7.08
CA TYR A 107 2.81 -0.07 -7.85
C TYR A 107 2.92 1.30 -8.53
N GLY A 108 4.16 1.78 -8.72
CA GLY A 108 4.40 3.06 -9.39
C GLY A 108 4.07 4.30 -8.55
N ALA A 109 3.76 4.13 -7.26
CA ALA A 109 3.35 5.22 -6.37
C ALA A 109 4.49 6.18 -5.99
N VAL A 110 5.74 5.74 -6.10
CA VAL A 110 6.94 6.52 -5.79
C VAL A 110 7.68 6.80 -7.09
N GLY A 111 7.79 8.06 -7.45
CA GLY A 111 8.39 8.52 -8.70
C GLY A 111 9.22 9.79 -8.53
N SER A 112 9.52 10.46 -9.63
CA SER A 112 10.34 11.69 -9.66
C SER A 112 9.66 12.90 -9.01
N ARG A 113 8.33 12.92 -8.96
CA ARG A 113 7.56 13.97 -8.29
C ARG A 113 7.37 13.64 -6.82
N LEU A 114 8.08 14.38 -5.95
CA LEU A 114 8.05 14.16 -4.50
C LEU A 114 6.66 14.45 -3.90
N ASP A 115 5.97 15.49 -4.38
CA ASP A 115 4.61 15.85 -3.95
C ASP A 115 3.61 14.69 -4.15
N HIS A 116 3.63 14.05 -5.31
CA HIS A 116 2.81 12.86 -5.59
C HIS A 116 3.22 11.67 -4.74
N SER A 117 4.53 11.45 -4.57
CA SER A 117 5.03 10.35 -3.73
C SER A 117 4.57 10.49 -2.29
N LEU A 118 4.65 11.70 -1.70
CA LEU A 118 4.19 11.97 -0.33
C LEU A 118 2.65 11.84 -0.21
N ALA A 119 1.90 12.33 -1.20
CA ALA A 119 0.45 12.16 -1.22
C ALA A 119 0.07 10.67 -1.28
N ASN A 120 0.74 9.88 -2.13
CA ASN A 120 0.48 8.45 -2.24
C ASN A 120 0.81 7.68 -0.95
N LEU A 121 1.89 8.04 -0.23
CA LEU A 121 2.19 7.48 1.08
C LEU A 121 1.04 7.72 2.09
N SER A 122 0.41 8.88 2.03
CA SER A 122 -0.72 9.22 2.91
C SER A 122 -1.97 8.37 2.64
N LEU A 123 -2.13 7.81 1.42
CA LEU A 123 -3.25 6.94 1.08
C LEU A 123 -3.23 5.61 1.85
N LEU A 124 -2.07 5.16 2.36
CA LEU A 124 -1.99 4.01 3.26
C LEU A 124 -2.89 4.21 4.48
N LYS A 125 -2.87 5.41 5.06
CA LYS A 125 -3.75 5.74 6.20
C LYS A 125 -5.23 5.70 5.81
N LYS A 126 -5.58 6.18 4.62
CA LYS A 126 -6.97 6.19 4.12
C LYS A 126 -7.56 4.78 4.06
N ALA A 127 -6.81 3.81 3.54
CA ALA A 127 -7.21 2.40 3.52
C ALA A 127 -7.32 1.81 4.94
N HIS A 128 -6.36 2.11 5.81
CA HIS A 128 -6.33 1.61 7.18
C HIS A 128 -7.48 2.14 8.05
N LEU A 129 -7.96 3.37 7.84
CA LEU A 129 -9.10 3.94 8.58
C LEU A 129 -10.39 3.12 8.41
N VAL A 130 -10.46 2.30 7.38
CA VAL A 130 -11.62 1.44 7.09
C VAL A 130 -11.27 -0.05 7.19
N GLY A 131 -10.15 -0.38 7.83
CA GLY A 131 -9.75 -1.76 8.12
C GLY A 131 -9.21 -2.54 6.91
N VAL A 132 -8.78 -1.86 5.85
CA VAL A 132 -8.18 -2.50 4.66
C VAL A 132 -6.67 -2.34 4.69
N TRP A 133 -5.94 -3.46 4.64
CA TRP A 133 -4.48 -3.43 4.53
C TRP A 133 -4.06 -2.92 3.15
N MET A 134 -3.11 -2.00 3.13
CA MET A 134 -2.52 -1.46 1.91
C MET A 134 -1.02 -1.34 2.04
N GLU A 135 -0.31 -1.64 0.96
CA GLU A 135 1.14 -1.47 0.86
C GLU A 135 1.53 -0.84 -0.49
N ILE A 136 2.65 -0.13 -0.50
CA ILE A 136 3.25 0.41 -1.72
C ILE A 136 4.51 -0.38 -2.02
N VAL A 137 4.64 -0.84 -3.26
CA VAL A 137 5.76 -1.68 -3.69
C VAL A 137 6.40 -1.09 -4.94
N ASN A 138 7.71 -0.99 -4.93
CA ASN A 138 8.51 -0.76 -6.12
C ASN A 138 9.73 -1.70 -6.15
N ARG A 139 10.68 -1.48 -7.06
CA ARG A 139 11.84 -2.37 -7.20
C ARG A 139 12.73 -2.43 -5.95
N GLN A 140 12.79 -1.33 -5.19
CA GLN A 140 13.73 -1.15 -4.08
C GLN A 140 13.03 -1.08 -2.73
N ASN A 141 11.74 -0.73 -2.70
CA ASN A 141 11.04 -0.43 -1.48
C ASN A 141 9.70 -1.18 -1.38
N ARG A 142 9.39 -1.62 -0.18
CA ARG A 142 8.05 -2.02 0.24
C ARG A 142 7.69 -1.14 1.44
N VAL A 143 6.65 -0.32 1.29
CA VAL A 143 6.19 0.62 2.32
C VAL A 143 4.86 0.14 2.87
N MET A 144 4.81 -0.01 4.17
CA MET A 144 3.65 -0.43 4.95
C MET A 144 3.39 0.61 6.04
N LEU A 145 2.21 0.56 6.65
CA LEU A 145 1.84 1.44 7.75
C LEU A 145 1.37 0.59 8.94
N LEU A 146 1.87 0.82 10.13
CA LEU A 146 1.21 0.39 11.36
C LEU A 146 0.29 1.51 11.86
N SER A 147 -0.91 1.14 12.26
CA SER A 147 -1.97 2.05 12.69
C SER A 147 -2.84 1.38 13.76
N ASP A 148 -3.89 2.03 14.23
CA ASP A 148 -4.76 1.46 15.27
C ASP A 148 -5.46 0.17 14.82
N HIS A 149 -5.81 0.05 13.53
CA HIS A 149 -6.37 -1.18 12.97
C HIS A 149 -5.32 -2.28 12.76
N PHE A 150 -4.06 -1.91 12.61
CA PHE A 150 -2.95 -2.82 12.34
C PHE A 150 -1.76 -2.46 13.23
N PRO A 151 -1.81 -2.81 14.55
CA PRO A 151 -0.80 -2.37 15.52
C PRO A 151 0.50 -3.15 15.47
N SER A 152 0.53 -4.28 14.79
CA SER A 152 1.71 -5.16 14.69
C SER A 152 1.91 -5.71 13.29
N LEU A 153 3.14 -6.11 13.00
CA LEU A 153 3.54 -6.70 11.73
C LEU A 153 4.66 -7.71 11.95
N ASP A 154 4.47 -8.91 11.44
CA ASP A 154 5.51 -9.93 11.33
C ASP A 154 6.04 -9.91 9.88
N LEU A 155 7.35 -9.87 9.73
CA LEU A 155 8.03 -9.83 8.43
C LEU A 155 9.08 -10.92 8.35
N ARG A 156 9.24 -11.46 7.15
CA ARG A 156 10.39 -12.29 6.80
C ARG A 156 11.46 -11.43 6.15
N GLY A 157 12.68 -11.52 6.68
CA GLY A 157 13.82 -10.79 6.17
C GLY A 157 14.36 -11.35 4.86
N HIS A 158 14.94 -10.48 4.07
CA HIS A 158 15.66 -10.85 2.86
C HIS A 158 17.09 -10.31 2.91
N SER A 159 18.06 -11.09 2.41
CA SER A 159 19.47 -10.68 2.40
C SER A 159 19.64 -9.36 1.63
N GLY A 160 20.40 -8.42 2.22
CA GLY A 160 20.66 -7.10 1.64
C GLY A 160 19.50 -6.12 1.72
N GLU A 161 18.48 -6.41 2.54
CA GLU A 161 17.35 -5.53 2.81
C GLU A 161 17.54 -4.86 4.18
N PHE A 162 17.23 -3.58 4.25
CA PHE A 162 17.17 -2.80 5.48
C PHE A 162 15.72 -2.56 5.88
N LEU A 163 15.48 -2.46 7.19
CA LEU A 163 14.20 -2.01 7.71
C LEU A 163 14.32 -0.61 8.30
N SER A 164 13.40 0.26 7.93
CA SER A 164 13.29 1.61 8.51
C SER A 164 11.93 1.84 9.13
N LEU A 165 11.93 2.47 10.29
CA LEU A 165 10.74 2.93 11.01
C LEU A 165 10.70 4.44 10.95
N VAL A 166 9.64 5.00 10.34
CA VAL A 166 9.48 6.46 10.16
C VAL A 166 8.13 6.87 10.72
N PRO A 167 8.08 7.74 11.76
CA PRO A 167 6.81 8.25 12.28
C PRO A 167 5.98 8.96 11.22
N ALA A 168 4.70 8.64 11.14
CA ALA A 168 3.69 9.29 10.32
C ALA A 168 2.74 10.16 11.16
N SER A 169 2.93 10.22 12.47
CA SER A 169 2.27 11.09 13.44
C SER A 169 3.30 11.87 14.25
N LEU A 170 2.89 12.82 15.11
CA LEU A 170 3.80 13.64 15.91
C LEU A 170 4.75 12.81 16.78
N GLU A 171 4.27 11.68 17.26
CA GLU A 171 5.08 10.67 17.95
C GLU A 171 4.44 9.28 17.76
N VAL A 172 5.24 8.24 17.89
CA VAL A 172 4.81 6.84 17.97
C VAL A 172 5.39 6.24 19.25
N THR A 173 4.54 5.65 20.08
CA THR A 173 4.92 5.14 21.41
C THR A 173 4.74 3.62 21.50
N GLY A 174 5.41 3.01 22.50
CA GLY A 174 5.32 1.57 22.76
C GLY A 174 5.86 0.73 21.62
N ILE A 175 6.90 1.20 20.94
CA ILE A 175 7.50 0.48 19.82
C ILE A 175 8.35 -0.65 20.36
N ASN A 176 8.00 -1.88 19.96
CA ASN A 176 8.82 -3.06 20.15
C ASN A 176 9.29 -3.57 18.80
N LEU A 177 10.58 -3.81 18.68
CA LEU A 177 11.23 -4.27 17.44
C LEU A 177 12.18 -5.41 17.78
N THR A 178 11.95 -6.58 17.21
CA THR A 178 12.75 -7.79 17.41
C THR A 178 13.14 -8.44 16.08
N GLY A 179 14.25 -9.18 16.05
CA GLY A 179 14.80 -9.80 14.83
C GLY A 179 15.76 -8.89 14.05
N PHE A 180 16.18 -7.76 14.64
CA PHE A 180 17.02 -6.74 14.02
C PHE A 180 18.25 -6.42 14.87
N ALA A 181 19.31 -5.89 14.25
CA ALA A 181 20.57 -5.55 14.91
C ALA A 181 20.42 -4.47 15.99
N TYR A 182 19.47 -3.56 15.81
CA TYR A 182 19.13 -2.51 16.77
C TYR A 182 17.69 -2.69 17.25
N PRO A 183 17.46 -3.63 18.20
CA PRO A 183 16.12 -3.89 18.73
C PRO A 183 15.62 -2.70 19.57
N LEU A 184 14.31 -2.56 19.65
CA LEU A 184 13.65 -1.55 20.48
C LEU A 184 12.73 -2.23 21.50
N THR A 185 12.63 -1.65 22.70
CA THR A 185 11.70 -2.09 23.75
C THR A 185 10.99 -0.90 24.32
N ASP A 186 9.66 -0.87 24.21
CA ASP A 186 8.79 0.22 24.69
C ASP A 186 9.30 1.61 24.30
N ALA A 187 9.83 1.73 23.09
CA ALA A 187 10.46 2.94 22.62
C ALA A 187 9.43 3.97 22.14
N THR A 188 9.80 5.24 22.24
CA THR A 188 9.06 6.35 21.64
C THR A 188 9.92 7.01 20.57
N ILE A 189 9.36 7.16 19.36
CA ILE A 189 10.03 7.85 18.24
C ILE A 189 9.20 9.09 17.88
N PRO A 190 9.72 10.30 18.14
CA PRO A 190 9.06 11.54 17.72
C PRO A 190 9.26 11.81 16.23
N PHE A 191 8.34 12.56 15.62
CA PHE A 191 8.45 13.03 14.24
C PHE A 191 9.76 13.79 14.03
N GLY A 192 10.47 13.49 12.95
CA GLY A 192 11.78 14.06 12.64
C GLY A 192 12.97 13.31 13.25
N SER A 193 12.74 12.28 14.07
CA SER A 193 13.82 11.39 14.54
C SER A 193 14.22 10.38 13.45
N SER A 194 15.50 10.11 13.35
CA SER A 194 16.07 9.09 12.42
C SER A 194 16.49 7.80 13.13
N ILE A 195 16.17 7.62 14.41
CA ILE A 195 16.65 6.49 15.22
C ILE A 195 16.21 5.12 14.67
N GLY A 196 15.10 5.08 13.95
CA GLY A 196 14.58 3.84 13.36
C GLY A 196 15.04 3.54 11.92
N VAL A 197 15.96 4.36 11.36
CA VAL A 197 16.33 4.24 9.93
C VAL A 197 17.47 3.26 9.72
N SER A 198 17.37 2.43 8.66
CA SER A 198 18.41 1.51 8.18
C SER A 198 18.83 0.45 9.21
N ASN A 199 17.88 -0.19 9.86
CA ASN A 199 18.13 -1.33 10.71
C ASN A 199 18.41 -2.59 9.87
N GLU A 200 19.28 -3.46 10.34
CA GLU A 200 19.72 -4.67 9.65
C GLU A 200 19.02 -5.91 10.23
N TRP A 201 18.71 -6.88 9.38
CA TRP A 201 18.18 -8.16 9.79
C TRP A 201 19.26 -9.01 10.46
N VAL A 202 18.93 -9.60 11.62
CA VAL A 202 19.79 -10.61 12.30
C VAL A 202 19.13 -11.98 12.35
N ASP A 203 17.79 -12.02 12.29
CA ASP A 203 17.00 -13.25 12.25
C ASP A 203 16.25 -13.36 10.92
N GLU A 204 15.77 -14.55 10.59
CA GLU A 204 14.93 -14.79 9.40
C GLU A 204 13.58 -14.07 9.50
N TYR A 205 13.07 -13.89 10.73
CA TYR A 205 11.80 -13.22 11.01
C TYR A 205 12.01 -12.06 11.97
N GLY A 206 11.31 -10.98 11.71
CA GLY A 206 11.27 -9.81 12.58
C GLY A 206 9.84 -9.43 12.91
N LYS A 207 9.65 -8.89 14.10
CA LYS A 207 8.36 -8.40 14.57
C LYS A 207 8.46 -6.95 14.96
N ILE A 208 7.46 -6.18 14.52
CA ILE A 208 7.28 -4.77 14.84
C ILE A 208 5.92 -4.61 15.51
N GLU A 209 5.88 -3.94 16.66
CA GLU A 209 4.66 -3.61 17.38
C GLU A 209 4.70 -2.14 17.80
N ARG A 210 3.56 -1.50 17.94
CA ARG A 210 3.42 -0.16 18.48
C ARG A 210 2.16 -0.05 19.35
N ALA A 211 2.17 0.82 20.39
CA ALA A 211 1.00 1.07 21.23
C ALA A 211 0.15 2.21 20.65
N SER A 212 0.76 3.31 20.20
CA SER A 212 0.01 4.45 19.66
C SER A 212 0.79 5.20 18.57
N GLY A 213 0.08 5.99 17.77
CA GLY A 213 0.63 6.75 16.65
C GLY A 213 0.73 5.93 15.37
N ASP A 214 0.89 6.57 14.23
CA ASP A 214 1.06 5.92 12.93
C ASP A 214 2.54 5.79 12.59
N LEU A 215 2.96 4.60 12.13
CA LEU A 215 4.37 4.27 11.87
C LEU A 215 4.53 3.68 10.48
N PHE A 216 5.23 4.37 9.59
CA PHE A 216 5.70 3.74 8.36
C PHE A 216 6.76 2.70 8.67
N VAL A 217 6.58 1.51 8.11
CA VAL A 217 7.55 0.42 8.09
C VAL A 217 8.02 0.26 6.66
N ILE A 218 9.29 0.51 6.41
CA ILE A 218 9.86 0.53 5.06
C ILE A 218 10.95 -0.52 4.98
N ALA A 219 10.69 -1.58 4.23
CA ALA A 219 11.72 -2.51 3.81
C ALA A 219 12.35 -1.99 2.52
N ALA A 220 13.66 -1.76 2.53
CA ALA A 220 14.38 -1.13 1.43
C ALA A 220 15.68 -1.86 1.12
N ARG A 221 16.10 -1.83 -0.14
CA ARG A 221 17.38 -2.37 -0.58
C ARG A 221 18.13 -1.37 -1.47
N ASP A 222 19.43 -1.36 -1.35
CA ASP A 222 20.30 -0.68 -2.31
C ASP A 222 20.23 -1.39 -3.68
N HIS A 223 20.82 -0.80 -4.71
CA HIS A 223 20.70 -1.22 -6.12
C HIS A 223 21.16 -2.64 -6.42
#